data_790de855a72f5ab0943e313c3d717ca0
#
_entry.id   790de855a72f5ab0943e313c3d717ca0
#
_cell.length_a   1.000
_cell.length_b   1.000
_cell.length_c   1.000
_cell.angle_alpha   90.00
_cell.angle_beta   90.00
_cell.angle_gamma   90.00
#
_symmetry.space_group_name_H-M   'P 1'
#
loop_
_entity.id
_entity.type
_entity.pdbx_description
1 polymer ?
#
loop_
_entity_poly.entity_id
_entity_poly.type
_entity_poly.pdbx_seq_one_letter_code
_entity_poly.pdbx_strand_id
1 'polypeptide(L)'
;MTSTDAGATLKRTPLHDTHVSLGAKMVPFAGYEMPVQYPTGITTEHKAVRERAGLFDVSHMGEFIVRGADAVKFVNHVTTNDVAALSVGQAHYSSLLNERGTFEDDCLVYRFDDHLMMVVNASNAGKDLAHISHHLDRFEASIEDVSDEVALLALQGPQAARILQPLTDVDLASIKYYHFGVGTVAGIPDIIVSRTGYTGEDGFELYFDNANATHIWKALTASGEVTPAGLGCRDSLRLEMGMALYGNDIDDTVTPLEANLAWIVKLAKGDFVGREALVRQKEQGIPRKLVGFTTSERAFPRHGYPVVCDGEPSGVVCSGTLSPSLNVPIGTCYLPTAHAKPGSQLGIDIRGKIVTAEVVKTPFYKNGSHL
;
A
#
# COMPACT_ATOMS: atom_id res chain seq x y z
N MET A 1 1.57 4.15 15.60
CA MET A 1 2.63 3.17 15.97
C MET A 1 2.07 2.34 17.10
N THR A 2 1.51 1.18 16.79
CA THR A 2 1.06 0.21 17.78
C THR A 2 2.27 -0.25 18.58
N SER A 3 2.14 -0.32 19.90
CA SER A 3 3.16 -0.75 20.84
C SER A 3 3.61 -2.18 20.47
N THR A 4 4.81 -2.29 19.92
CA THR A 4 5.49 -3.58 19.81
C THR A 4 5.79 -4.07 21.22
N ASP A 5 5.42 -5.31 21.51
CA ASP A 5 5.83 -6.03 22.71
C ASP A 5 7.36 -5.87 22.91
N ALA A 6 7.75 -5.29 24.03
CA ALA A 6 9.16 -5.02 24.34
C ALA A 6 9.89 -6.32 24.70
N GLY A 7 10.06 -7.24 23.74
CA GLY A 7 10.71 -8.54 23.93
C GLY A 7 10.70 -9.46 22.72
N ALA A 8 9.90 -9.20 21.70
CA ALA A 8 9.89 -10.02 20.50
C ALA A 8 11.12 -9.71 19.61
N THR A 9 11.85 -10.73 19.21
CA THR A 9 12.95 -10.58 18.24
C THR A 9 12.34 -10.17 16.90
N LEU A 10 12.77 -9.02 16.35
CA LEU A 10 12.31 -8.55 15.05
C LEU A 10 12.77 -9.50 13.95
N LYS A 11 11.88 -9.80 13.01
CA LYS A 11 12.21 -10.49 11.77
C LYS A 11 13.15 -9.61 10.91
N ARG A 12 13.86 -10.23 9.98
CA ARG A 12 14.74 -9.57 9.02
C ARG A 12 14.40 -10.01 7.62
N THR A 13 14.38 -9.06 6.68
CA THR A 13 14.28 -9.39 5.26
C THR A 13 15.59 -10.02 4.77
N PRO A 14 15.59 -10.71 3.62
CA PRO A 14 16.82 -11.25 3.03
C PRO A 14 17.87 -10.17 2.72
N LEU A 15 17.47 -8.90 2.65
CA LEU A 15 18.34 -7.75 2.36
C LEU A 15 18.79 -6.97 3.59
N HIS A 16 18.44 -7.40 4.80
CA HIS A 16 18.77 -6.69 6.03
C HIS A 16 20.26 -6.28 6.10
N ASP A 17 21.19 -7.23 5.90
CA ASP A 17 22.63 -6.94 5.96
C ASP A 17 23.08 -6.02 4.81
N THR A 18 22.43 -6.08 3.67
CA THR A 18 22.65 -5.14 2.55
C THR A 18 22.28 -3.72 2.98
N HIS A 19 21.12 -3.53 3.62
CA HIS A 19 20.70 -2.21 4.11
C HIS A 19 21.66 -1.65 5.16
N VAL A 20 22.09 -2.49 6.13
CA VAL A 20 23.07 -2.11 7.14
C VAL A 20 24.39 -1.69 6.48
N SER A 21 24.88 -2.46 5.50
CA SER A 21 26.13 -2.16 4.79
C SER A 21 26.07 -0.86 3.98
N LEU A 22 24.88 -0.48 3.50
CA LEU A 22 24.60 0.79 2.82
C LEU A 22 24.41 1.97 3.79
N GLY A 23 24.54 1.73 5.10
CA GLY A 23 24.39 2.76 6.14
C GLY A 23 22.95 3.20 6.38
N ALA A 24 21.97 2.35 6.07
CA ALA A 24 20.56 2.65 6.32
C ALA A 24 20.28 2.81 7.82
N LYS A 25 19.41 3.75 8.16
CA LYS A 25 18.85 3.86 9.51
C LYS A 25 17.74 2.81 9.65
N MET A 26 18.02 1.74 10.40
CA MET A 26 17.10 0.66 10.65
C MET A 26 16.15 1.00 11.80
N VAL A 27 14.86 0.62 11.68
CA VAL A 27 13.81 0.84 12.69
C VAL A 27 12.88 -0.37 12.75
N PRO A 28 12.24 -0.63 13.91
CA PRO A 28 11.13 -1.57 14.00
C PRO A 28 9.94 -1.10 13.15
N PHE A 29 9.46 -1.98 12.27
CA PHE A 29 8.27 -1.73 11.46
C PHE A 29 7.56 -3.05 11.13
N ALA A 30 6.27 -3.16 11.46
CA ALA A 30 5.45 -4.33 11.16
C ALA A 30 6.07 -5.68 11.60
N GLY A 31 6.78 -5.71 12.72
CA GLY A 31 7.47 -6.90 13.23
C GLY A 31 8.85 -7.18 12.62
N TYR A 32 9.30 -6.34 11.71
CA TYR A 32 10.61 -6.44 11.04
C TYR A 32 11.54 -5.29 11.44
N GLU A 33 12.86 -5.50 11.25
CA GLU A 33 13.87 -4.44 11.30
C GLU A 33 14.10 -3.91 9.87
N MET A 34 13.56 -2.69 9.57
CA MET A 34 13.45 -2.14 8.22
C MET A 34 14.20 -0.82 8.04
N PRO A 35 14.71 -0.52 6.82
CA PRO A 35 15.34 0.76 6.54
C PRO A 35 14.30 1.89 6.47
N VAL A 36 14.35 2.86 7.39
CA VAL A 36 13.49 4.05 7.31
C VAL A 36 14.03 5.04 6.29
N GLN A 37 15.35 5.18 6.18
CA GLN A 37 16.05 6.01 5.21
C GLN A 37 17.51 5.56 5.05
N TYR A 38 18.12 5.95 3.94
CA TYR A 38 19.56 5.82 3.70
C TYR A 38 20.28 7.14 4.00
N PRO A 39 21.64 7.20 3.94
CA PRO A 39 22.41 8.42 4.26
C PRO A 39 22.05 9.66 3.42
N THR A 40 21.50 9.47 2.23
CA THR A 40 21.01 10.54 1.35
C THR A 40 19.79 11.28 1.91
N GLY A 41 19.03 10.62 2.78
CA GLY A 41 17.86 11.14 3.45
C GLY A 41 16.57 11.09 2.62
N ILE A 42 15.44 11.07 3.34
CA ILE A 42 14.08 10.87 2.79
C ILE A 42 13.78 11.79 1.60
N THR A 43 14.11 13.07 1.69
CA THR A 43 13.79 14.02 0.62
C THR A 43 14.55 13.75 -0.68
N THR A 44 15.80 13.30 -0.58
CA THR A 44 16.62 12.95 -1.75
C THR A 44 16.12 11.64 -2.37
N GLU A 45 15.80 10.64 -1.55
CA GLU A 45 15.19 9.38 -1.98
C GLU A 45 13.87 9.63 -2.70
N HIS A 46 12.99 10.44 -2.11
CA HIS A 46 11.71 10.81 -2.68
C HIS A 46 11.86 11.46 -4.07
N LYS A 47 12.75 12.45 -4.20
CA LYS A 47 13.02 13.10 -5.48
C LYS A 47 13.61 12.15 -6.51
N ALA A 48 14.47 11.22 -6.08
CA ALA A 48 15.02 10.21 -6.98
C ALA A 48 13.91 9.33 -7.58
N VAL A 49 12.91 8.93 -6.78
CA VAL A 49 11.74 8.19 -7.27
C VAL A 49 10.91 9.04 -8.24
N ARG A 50 10.66 10.32 -7.92
CA ARG A 50 9.88 11.22 -8.79
C ARG A 50 10.57 11.53 -10.12
N GLU A 51 11.88 11.64 -10.14
CA GLU A 51 12.66 12.16 -11.27
C GLU A 51 13.38 11.06 -12.08
N ARG A 52 13.68 9.91 -11.43
CA ARG A 52 14.49 8.85 -12.01
C ARG A 52 13.97 7.46 -11.67
N ALA A 53 14.58 6.83 -10.65
CA ALA A 53 14.16 5.53 -10.12
C ALA A 53 14.66 5.34 -8.67
N GLY A 54 13.80 4.79 -7.83
CA GLY A 54 14.13 4.29 -6.51
C GLY A 54 13.82 2.80 -6.37
N LEU A 55 14.56 2.14 -5.50
CA LEU A 55 14.38 0.71 -5.20
C LEU A 55 14.04 0.54 -3.72
N PHE A 56 12.89 -0.07 -3.48
CA PHE A 56 12.40 -0.39 -2.14
C PHE A 56 12.49 -1.89 -1.90
N ASP A 57 13.00 -2.28 -0.74
CA ASP A 57 12.76 -3.61 -0.17
C ASP A 57 11.41 -3.59 0.54
N VAL A 58 10.48 -4.38 0.04
CA VAL A 58 9.16 -4.59 0.62
C VAL A 58 8.88 -6.07 0.89
N SER A 59 9.96 -6.87 1.03
CA SER A 59 9.92 -8.30 1.33
C SER A 59 9.36 -8.65 2.72
N HIS A 60 8.89 -7.67 3.46
CA HIS A 60 8.16 -7.86 4.71
C HIS A 60 6.64 -8.08 4.49
N MET A 61 6.14 -7.86 3.29
CA MET A 61 4.72 -8.09 2.96
C MET A 61 4.37 -9.58 3.11
N GLY A 62 3.07 -9.88 3.20
CA GLY A 62 2.57 -11.25 3.23
C GLY A 62 2.07 -11.69 1.86
N GLU A 63 2.41 -12.91 1.45
CA GLU A 63 1.99 -13.52 0.20
C GLU A 63 1.28 -14.84 0.47
N PHE A 64 0.02 -14.97 0.03
CA PHE A 64 -0.78 -16.18 0.15
C PHE A 64 -1.12 -16.72 -1.24
N ILE A 65 -0.86 -18.02 -1.46
CA ILE A 65 -1.25 -18.72 -2.67
C ILE A 65 -2.57 -19.47 -2.41
N VAL A 66 -3.55 -19.22 -3.25
CA VAL A 66 -4.87 -19.86 -3.16
C VAL A 66 -5.10 -20.75 -4.38
N ARG A 67 -5.30 -22.06 -4.14
CA ARG A 67 -5.49 -23.08 -5.18
C ARG A 67 -6.82 -23.83 -4.99
N GLY A 68 -7.27 -24.53 -6.02
CA GLY A 68 -8.44 -25.41 -5.98
C GLY A 68 -9.53 -25.00 -6.94
N ALA A 69 -10.52 -25.86 -7.12
CA ALA A 69 -11.62 -25.66 -8.08
C ALA A 69 -12.48 -24.43 -7.75
N ASP A 70 -12.57 -24.06 -6.48
CA ASP A 70 -13.32 -22.90 -6.00
C ASP A 70 -12.42 -21.72 -5.57
N ALA A 71 -11.11 -21.70 -5.89
CA ALA A 71 -10.18 -20.64 -5.49
C ALA A 71 -10.70 -19.25 -5.84
N VAL A 72 -11.20 -19.05 -7.07
CA VAL A 72 -11.78 -17.78 -7.53
C VAL A 72 -13.02 -17.39 -6.73
N LYS A 73 -13.91 -18.34 -6.47
CA LYS A 73 -15.14 -18.09 -5.70
C LYS A 73 -14.80 -17.75 -4.24
N PHE A 74 -13.84 -18.47 -3.68
CA PHE A 74 -13.37 -18.25 -2.33
C PHE A 74 -12.76 -16.84 -2.15
N VAL A 75 -11.78 -16.46 -2.99
CA VAL A 75 -11.16 -15.12 -2.89
C VAL A 75 -12.18 -14.03 -3.21
N ASN A 76 -13.12 -14.31 -4.14
CA ASN A 76 -14.23 -13.39 -4.42
C ASN A 76 -15.19 -13.23 -3.22
N HIS A 77 -15.32 -14.24 -2.37
CA HIS A 77 -16.14 -14.18 -1.15
C HIS A 77 -15.45 -13.40 -0.01
N VAL A 78 -14.14 -13.54 0.14
CA VAL A 78 -13.41 -12.90 1.25
C VAL A 78 -12.92 -11.47 0.94
N THR A 79 -13.00 -11.03 -0.33
CA THR A 79 -12.55 -9.70 -0.75
C THR A 79 -13.69 -8.86 -1.32
N THR A 80 -13.54 -7.55 -1.41
CA THR A 80 -14.58 -6.61 -1.86
C THR A 80 -14.66 -6.41 -3.37
N ASN A 81 -13.52 -6.52 -4.07
CA ASN A 81 -13.48 -6.33 -5.53
C ASN A 81 -13.85 -7.62 -6.27
N ASP A 82 -14.16 -7.54 -7.56
CA ASP A 82 -14.64 -8.67 -8.36
C ASP A 82 -13.46 -9.47 -8.93
N VAL A 83 -13.09 -10.53 -8.22
CA VAL A 83 -12.00 -11.44 -8.62
C VAL A 83 -12.37 -12.25 -9.87
N ALA A 84 -13.67 -12.55 -10.06
CA ALA A 84 -14.13 -13.30 -11.23
C ALA A 84 -13.97 -12.49 -12.54
N ALA A 85 -13.93 -11.17 -12.45
CA ALA A 85 -13.71 -10.29 -13.59
C ALA A 85 -12.23 -10.14 -14.00
N LEU A 86 -11.27 -10.61 -13.16
CA LEU A 86 -9.85 -10.58 -13.52
C LEU A 86 -9.55 -11.56 -14.66
N SER A 87 -8.74 -11.13 -15.60
CA SER A 87 -8.09 -12.01 -16.57
C SER A 87 -6.79 -12.60 -15.99
N VAL A 88 -6.32 -13.72 -16.53
CA VAL A 88 -4.97 -14.25 -16.24
C VAL A 88 -3.91 -13.18 -16.61
N GLY A 89 -2.91 -13.00 -15.76
CA GLY A 89 -1.91 -11.93 -15.90
C GLY A 89 -2.38 -10.56 -15.42
N GLN A 90 -3.51 -10.47 -14.72
CA GLN A 90 -4.06 -9.23 -14.18
C GLN A 90 -4.10 -9.27 -12.65
N ALA A 91 -3.87 -8.11 -12.03
CA ALA A 91 -4.05 -7.89 -10.60
C ALA A 91 -5.11 -6.82 -10.34
N HIS A 92 -5.61 -6.74 -9.11
CA HIS A 92 -6.38 -5.60 -8.66
C HIS A 92 -6.20 -5.33 -7.16
N TYR A 93 -6.43 -4.08 -6.78
CA TYR A 93 -6.53 -3.66 -5.38
C TYR A 93 -7.92 -4.00 -4.83
N SER A 94 -7.95 -4.54 -3.62
CA SER A 94 -9.15 -4.98 -2.92
C SER A 94 -9.03 -4.76 -1.42
N SER A 95 -10.00 -5.20 -0.64
CA SER A 95 -9.94 -5.23 0.82
C SER A 95 -10.57 -6.48 1.39
N LEU A 96 -10.08 -6.90 2.55
CA LEU A 96 -10.67 -7.85 3.47
C LEU A 96 -11.52 -7.07 4.47
N LEU A 97 -12.73 -7.52 4.72
CA LEU A 97 -13.65 -6.88 5.67
C LEU A 97 -14.10 -7.89 6.72
N ASN A 98 -14.47 -7.36 7.89
CA ASN A 98 -15.24 -8.12 8.86
C ASN A 98 -16.75 -7.99 8.60
N GLU A 99 -17.56 -8.70 9.37
CA GLU A 99 -19.02 -8.72 9.28
C GLU A 99 -19.68 -7.34 9.44
N ARG A 100 -19.00 -6.39 10.11
CA ARG A 100 -19.47 -5.01 10.27
C ARG A 100 -19.24 -4.15 9.03
N GLY A 101 -18.53 -4.66 8.00
CA GLY A 101 -18.14 -3.95 6.80
C GLY A 101 -16.95 -3.02 6.99
N THR A 102 -16.24 -3.11 8.11
CA THR A 102 -14.99 -2.37 8.36
C THR A 102 -13.78 -3.20 7.95
N PHE A 103 -12.64 -2.53 7.71
CA PHE A 103 -11.46 -3.22 7.22
C PHE A 103 -10.88 -4.24 8.23
N GLU A 104 -10.58 -5.43 7.76
CA GLU A 104 -9.54 -6.27 8.34
C GLU A 104 -8.19 -5.88 7.77
N ASP A 105 -8.11 -5.75 6.43
CA ASP A 105 -6.91 -5.25 5.73
C ASP A 105 -7.27 -4.77 4.32
N ASP A 106 -6.30 -4.15 3.65
CA ASP A 106 -6.30 -3.94 2.21
C ASP A 106 -5.27 -4.86 1.55
N CYS A 107 -5.55 -5.31 0.32
CA CYS A 107 -4.74 -6.30 -0.34
C CYS A 107 -4.69 -6.11 -1.86
N LEU A 108 -3.70 -6.75 -2.49
CA LEU A 108 -3.69 -7.01 -3.92
C LEU A 108 -4.08 -8.47 -4.18
N VAL A 109 -4.82 -8.70 -5.26
CA VAL A 109 -5.15 -10.05 -5.75
C VAL A 109 -4.64 -10.19 -7.17
N TYR A 110 -3.82 -11.21 -7.41
CA TYR A 110 -3.21 -11.55 -8.69
C TYR A 110 -3.86 -12.80 -9.27
N ARG A 111 -4.22 -12.79 -10.55
CA ARG A 111 -4.81 -13.94 -11.25
C ARG A 111 -3.80 -14.64 -12.13
N PHE A 112 -3.37 -15.83 -11.71
CA PHE A 112 -2.62 -16.78 -12.54
C PHE A 112 -3.58 -17.75 -13.25
N ASP A 113 -3.04 -18.60 -14.10
CA ASP A 113 -3.83 -19.59 -14.84
C ASP A 113 -4.39 -20.67 -13.90
N ASP A 114 -3.59 -21.14 -12.95
CA ASP A 114 -3.87 -22.27 -12.06
C ASP A 114 -4.12 -21.87 -10.59
N HIS A 115 -3.86 -20.62 -10.20
CA HIS A 115 -4.00 -20.15 -8.83
C HIS A 115 -4.27 -18.64 -8.74
N LEU A 116 -4.51 -18.17 -7.52
CA LEU A 116 -4.50 -16.76 -7.15
C LEU A 116 -3.38 -16.51 -6.13
N MET A 117 -2.78 -15.33 -6.19
CA MET A 117 -1.88 -14.83 -5.14
C MET A 117 -2.51 -13.60 -4.49
N MET A 118 -2.55 -13.58 -3.18
CA MET A 118 -2.96 -12.42 -2.39
C MET A 118 -1.73 -11.82 -1.72
N VAL A 119 -1.60 -10.49 -1.80
CA VAL A 119 -0.52 -9.75 -1.12
C VAL A 119 -1.15 -8.84 -0.09
N VAL A 120 -0.74 -8.99 1.18
CA VAL A 120 -1.32 -8.34 2.35
C VAL A 120 -0.28 -7.55 3.13
N ASN A 121 -0.73 -6.66 4.02
CA ASN A 121 0.17 -5.87 4.84
C ASN A 121 0.92 -6.75 5.88
N ALA A 122 2.21 -6.52 6.03
CA ALA A 122 3.09 -7.28 6.91
C ALA A 122 2.58 -7.41 8.36
N SER A 123 2.09 -6.32 8.94
CA SER A 123 1.57 -6.31 10.32
C SER A 123 0.30 -7.14 10.49
N ASN A 124 -0.41 -7.42 9.41
CA ASN A 124 -1.70 -8.08 9.41
C ASN A 124 -1.65 -9.52 8.87
N ALA A 125 -0.54 -9.97 8.27
CA ALA A 125 -0.46 -11.25 7.56
C ALA A 125 -1.02 -12.44 8.37
N GLY A 126 -0.61 -12.59 9.63
CA GLY A 126 -1.14 -13.65 10.50
C GLY A 126 -2.63 -13.51 10.83
N LYS A 127 -3.11 -12.28 11.04
CA LYS A 127 -4.53 -11.95 11.27
C LYS A 127 -5.35 -12.25 10.01
N ASP A 128 -4.85 -11.82 8.87
CA ASP A 128 -5.54 -11.99 7.59
C ASP A 128 -5.63 -13.45 7.20
N LEU A 129 -4.54 -14.21 7.36
CA LEU A 129 -4.56 -15.67 7.13
C LEU A 129 -5.61 -16.36 8.00
N ALA A 130 -5.67 -16.02 9.30
CA ALA A 130 -6.67 -16.57 10.22
C ALA A 130 -8.09 -16.17 9.80
N HIS A 131 -8.30 -14.89 9.43
CA HIS A 131 -9.58 -14.36 8.99
C HIS A 131 -10.09 -15.08 7.73
N ILE A 132 -9.28 -15.13 6.66
CA ILE A 132 -9.71 -15.78 5.42
C ILE A 132 -9.88 -17.29 5.57
N SER A 133 -9.03 -17.96 6.37
CA SER A 133 -9.12 -19.40 6.63
C SER A 133 -10.43 -19.79 7.33
N HIS A 134 -11.01 -18.90 8.14
CA HIS A 134 -12.31 -19.13 8.78
C HIS A 134 -13.44 -19.35 7.76
N HIS A 135 -13.32 -18.84 6.56
CA HIS A 135 -14.32 -18.97 5.50
C HIS A 135 -14.06 -20.13 4.52
N LEU A 136 -12.92 -20.84 4.69
CA LEU A 136 -12.45 -21.83 3.71
C LEU A 136 -13.33 -23.09 3.60
N ASP A 137 -13.92 -23.55 4.70
CA ASP A 137 -14.67 -24.82 4.79
C ASP A 137 -15.83 -24.94 3.78
N ARG A 138 -16.26 -23.85 3.19
CA ARG A 138 -17.36 -23.78 2.22
C ARG A 138 -16.91 -23.98 0.77
N PHE A 139 -15.59 -24.08 0.53
CA PHE A 139 -15.00 -24.03 -0.80
C PHE A 139 -14.00 -25.16 -1.01
N GLU A 140 -13.99 -25.71 -2.21
CA GLU A 140 -12.93 -26.62 -2.64
C GLU A 140 -11.67 -25.81 -3.01
N ALA A 141 -11.00 -25.30 -1.97
CA ALA A 141 -9.82 -24.46 -2.09
C ALA A 141 -8.82 -24.73 -0.96
N SER A 142 -7.58 -24.33 -1.16
CA SER A 142 -6.51 -24.35 -0.16
C SER A 142 -5.79 -23.02 -0.15
N ILE A 143 -5.19 -22.66 1.00
CA ILE A 143 -4.36 -21.48 1.18
C ILE A 143 -3.00 -21.96 1.66
N GLU A 144 -1.96 -21.39 1.08
CA GLU A 144 -0.57 -21.58 1.48
C GLU A 144 0.05 -20.22 1.75
N ASP A 145 0.63 -20.04 2.94
CA ASP A 145 1.41 -18.86 3.29
C ASP A 145 2.86 -19.07 2.84
N VAL A 146 3.27 -18.30 1.84
CA VAL A 146 4.63 -18.35 1.27
C VAL A 146 5.46 -17.10 1.61
N SER A 147 4.98 -16.28 2.53
CA SER A 147 5.58 -14.97 2.86
C SER A 147 7.06 -15.06 3.27
N ASP A 148 7.45 -16.12 4.00
CA ASP A 148 8.85 -16.30 4.42
C ASP A 148 9.75 -16.84 3.28
N GLU A 149 9.20 -17.20 2.11
CA GLU A 149 9.93 -17.73 0.95
C GLU A 149 10.12 -16.70 -0.16
N VAL A 150 9.30 -15.65 -0.17
CA VAL A 150 9.25 -14.63 -1.23
C VAL A 150 9.98 -13.38 -0.81
N ALA A 151 10.84 -12.87 -1.70
CA ALA A 151 11.34 -11.51 -1.64
C ALA A 151 10.55 -10.63 -2.62
N LEU A 152 10.30 -9.41 -2.21
CA LEU A 152 9.59 -8.41 -3.00
C LEU A 152 10.40 -7.12 -3.09
N LEU A 153 10.77 -6.75 -4.32
CA LEU A 153 11.43 -5.50 -4.62
C LEU A 153 10.55 -4.60 -5.48
N ALA A 154 10.40 -3.34 -5.10
CA ALA A 154 9.68 -2.35 -5.89
C ALA A 154 10.65 -1.36 -6.52
N LEU A 155 10.86 -1.45 -7.85
CA LEU A 155 11.60 -0.49 -8.66
C LEU A 155 10.61 0.54 -9.21
N GLN A 156 10.67 1.77 -8.72
CA GLN A 156 9.67 2.81 -8.96
C GLN A 156 10.28 4.11 -9.48
N GLY A 157 9.64 4.72 -10.45
CA GLY A 157 10.03 6.00 -11.03
C GLY A 157 9.94 6.00 -12.56
N PRO A 158 9.95 7.18 -13.21
CA PRO A 158 9.73 7.31 -14.66
C PRO A 158 10.78 6.60 -15.52
N GLN A 159 11.91 6.21 -14.94
CA GLN A 159 12.96 5.47 -15.65
C GLN A 159 12.99 3.97 -15.30
N ALA A 160 12.08 3.48 -14.47
CA ALA A 160 12.08 2.09 -14.01
C ALA A 160 12.04 1.09 -15.16
N ALA A 161 11.15 1.29 -16.14
CA ALA A 161 11.05 0.41 -17.32
C ALA A 161 12.37 0.39 -18.13
N ARG A 162 12.99 1.55 -18.38
CA ARG A 162 14.26 1.65 -19.11
C ARG A 162 15.40 0.90 -18.39
N ILE A 163 15.41 0.97 -17.07
CA ILE A 163 16.46 0.34 -16.25
C ILE A 163 16.24 -1.17 -16.18
N LEU A 164 14.99 -1.62 -16.01
CA LEU A 164 14.67 -3.04 -15.86
C LEU A 164 14.73 -3.80 -17.18
N GLN A 165 14.34 -3.20 -18.31
CA GLN A 165 14.22 -3.91 -19.60
C GLN A 165 15.49 -4.64 -20.04
N PRO A 166 16.71 -4.10 -19.89
CA PRO A 166 17.93 -4.83 -20.24
C PRO A 166 18.24 -6.05 -19.35
N LEU A 167 17.59 -6.16 -18.21
CA LEU A 167 17.79 -7.22 -17.21
C LEU A 167 16.76 -8.33 -17.30
N THR A 168 15.71 -8.17 -18.15
CA THR A 168 14.61 -9.12 -18.23
C THR A 168 14.28 -9.48 -19.69
N ASP A 169 13.82 -10.72 -19.88
CA ASP A 169 13.24 -11.20 -21.15
C ASP A 169 11.74 -10.85 -21.27
N VAL A 170 11.12 -10.34 -20.22
CA VAL A 170 9.73 -9.88 -20.25
C VAL A 170 9.64 -8.56 -21.01
N ASP A 171 8.74 -8.49 -22.00
CA ASP A 171 8.44 -7.23 -22.70
C ASP A 171 7.63 -6.29 -21.78
N LEU A 172 8.34 -5.40 -21.07
CA LEU A 172 7.74 -4.47 -20.11
C LEU A 172 6.75 -3.50 -20.77
N ALA A 173 6.92 -3.19 -22.05
CA ALA A 173 6.00 -2.30 -22.76
C ALA A 173 4.62 -2.94 -22.98
N SER A 174 4.55 -4.27 -23.01
CA SER A 174 3.29 -5.02 -23.15
C SER A 174 2.50 -5.11 -21.84
N ILE A 175 3.15 -4.95 -20.67
CA ILE A 175 2.50 -5.03 -19.37
C ILE A 175 1.76 -3.72 -19.08
N LYS A 176 0.43 -3.78 -19.02
CA LYS A 176 -0.40 -2.63 -18.60
C LYS A 176 -0.35 -2.44 -17.09
N TYR A 177 -0.75 -1.26 -16.61
CA TYR A 177 -0.90 -1.00 -15.19
C TYR A 177 -1.87 -2.01 -14.56
N TYR A 178 -1.54 -2.54 -13.38
CA TYR A 178 -2.20 -3.68 -12.72
C TYR A 178 -2.22 -4.97 -13.56
N HIS A 179 -1.20 -5.18 -14.38
CA HIS A 179 -0.94 -6.47 -15.04
C HIS A 179 0.48 -6.92 -14.71
N PHE A 180 0.73 -8.20 -14.93
CA PHE A 180 2.04 -8.80 -14.68
C PHE A 180 2.39 -9.83 -15.75
N GLY A 181 3.66 -10.10 -15.87
CA GLY A 181 4.22 -11.23 -16.62
C GLY A 181 5.16 -12.03 -15.74
N VAL A 182 5.50 -13.23 -16.16
CA VAL A 182 6.50 -14.08 -15.50
C VAL A 182 7.63 -14.33 -16.48
N GLY A 183 8.86 -14.17 -16.02
CA GLY A 183 10.03 -14.37 -16.88
C GLY A 183 11.33 -14.33 -16.10
N THR A 184 12.41 -14.15 -16.82
CA THR A 184 13.77 -14.10 -16.26
C THR A 184 14.14 -12.66 -15.93
N VAL A 185 14.70 -12.41 -14.72
CA VAL A 185 15.30 -11.11 -14.36
C VAL A 185 16.73 -11.35 -13.86
N ALA A 186 17.69 -10.65 -14.43
CA ALA A 186 19.12 -10.78 -14.10
C ALA A 186 19.63 -12.25 -14.12
N GLY A 187 19.09 -13.06 -15.04
CA GLY A 187 19.43 -14.47 -15.17
C GLY A 187 18.70 -15.43 -14.23
N ILE A 188 17.83 -14.95 -13.34
CA ILE A 188 16.99 -15.77 -12.46
C ILE A 188 15.62 -15.95 -13.12
N PRO A 189 15.18 -17.21 -13.36
CA PRO A 189 13.89 -17.51 -13.97
C PRO A 189 12.72 -17.33 -12.99
N ASP A 190 11.51 -17.44 -13.51
CA ASP A 190 10.24 -17.51 -12.79
C ASP A 190 9.93 -16.30 -11.87
N ILE A 191 10.48 -15.14 -12.21
CA ILE A 191 10.21 -13.89 -11.49
C ILE A 191 8.90 -13.31 -12.00
N ILE A 192 7.98 -12.99 -11.08
CA ILE A 192 6.78 -12.21 -11.39
C ILE A 192 7.20 -10.74 -11.51
N VAL A 193 6.95 -10.17 -12.67
CA VAL A 193 7.20 -8.76 -12.99
C VAL A 193 5.85 -8.06 -13.09
N SER A 194 5.45 -7.36 -12.04
CA SER A 194 4.14 -6.71 -11.94
C SER A 194 4.26 -5.21 -12.13
N ARG A 195 3.46 -4.61 -13.05
CA ARG A 195 3.40 -3.16 -13.20
C ARG A 195 2.41 -2.58 -12.18
N THR A 196 2.83 -2.60 -10.94
CA THR A 196 2.15 -2.11 -9.75
C THR A 196 3.10 -1.26 -8.93
N GLY A 197 2.58 -0.57 -7.90
CA GLY A 197 3.38 0.23 -6.99
C GLY A 197 2.53 1.11 -6.10
N TYR A 198 3.20 1.80 -5.18
CA TYR A 198 2.60 2.61 -4.13
C TYR A 198 3.17 4.04 -4.10
N THR A 199 3.57 4.54 -5.27
CA THR A 199 4.31 5.81 -5.40
C THR A 199 3.63 6.84 -6.28
N GLY A 200 2.75 6.40 -7.18
CA GLY A 200 2.19 7.24 -8.23
C GLY A 200 3.13 7.44 -9.42
N GLU A 201 4.29 6.82 -9.39
CA GLU A 201 5.17 6.74 -10.56
C GLU A 201 4.99 5.40 -11.27
N ASP A 202 5.40 5.34 -12.52
CA ASP A 202 5.55 4.09 -13.23
C ASP A 202 6.60 3.22 -12.55
N GLY A 203 6.44 1.90 -12.62
CA GLY A 203 7.37 1.01 -11.97
C GLY A 203 6.89 -0.42 -11.92
N PHE A 204 7.73 -1.26 -11.33
CA PHE A 204 7.50 -2.70 -11.25
C PHE A 204 7.79 -3.23 -9.86
N GLU A 205 6.96 -4.15 -9.42
CA GLU A 205 7.17 -4.99 -8.26
C GLU A 205 7.61 -6.37 -8.73
N LEU A 206 8.73 -6.86 -8.18
CA LEU A 206 9.36 -8.11 -8.55
C LEU A 206 9.22 -9.08 -7.39
N TYR A 207 8.52 -10.20 -7.61
CA TYR A 207 8.35 -11.28 -6.63
C TYR A 207 9.19 -12.47 -7.05
N PHE A 208 10.00 -12.99 -6.15
CA PHE A 208 10.95 -14.07 -6.42
C PHE A 208 11.40 -14.76 -5.13
N ASP A 209 12.03 -15.93 -5.27
CA ASP A 209 12.61 -16.67 -4.14
C ASP A 209 13.62 -15.81 -3.37
N ASN A 210 13.45 -15.72 -2.05
CA ASN A 210 14.23 -14.87 -1.16
C ASN A 210 15.75 -15.15 -1.20
N ALA A 211 16.19 -16.35 -1.58
CA ALA A 211 17.59 -16.68 -1.76
C ALA A 211 18.28 -15.83 -2.86
N ASN A 212 17.51 -15.27 -3.79
CA ASN A 212 18.01 -14.45 -4.90
C ASN A 212 18.02 -12.94 -4.60
N ALA A 213 17.55 -12.51 -3.41
CA ALA A 213 17.33 -11.10 -3.11
C ALA A 213 18.59 -10.23 -3.28
N THR A 214 19.72 -10.67 -2.74
CA THR A 214 21.00 -9.94 -2.87
C THR A 214 21.49 -9.86 -4.32
N HIS A 215 21.27 -10.91 -5.11
CA HIS A 215 21.65 -10.93 -6.53
C HIS A 215 20.84 -9.93 -7.34
N ILE A 216 19.52 -9.98 -7.22
CA ILE A 216 18.59 -9.08 -7.94
C ILE A 216 18.81 -7.62 -7.51
N TRP A 217 18.97 -7.36 -6.19
CA TRP A 217 19.29 -6.02 -5.69
C TRP A 217 20.55 -5.45 -6.34
N LYS A 218 21.63 -6.23 -6.36
CA LYS A 218 22.91 -5.82 -6.97
C LYS A 218 22.76 -5.56 -8.48
N ALA A 219 22.04 -6.42 -9.18
CA ALA A 219 21.80 -6.24 -10.62
C ALA A 219 21.05 -4.94 -10.92
N LEU A 220 19.98 -4.65 -10.16
CA LEU A 220 19.18 -3.43 -10.32
C LEU A 220 19.97 -2.16 -9.98
N THR A 221 20.87 -2.22 -9.01
CA THR A 221 21.65 -1.05 -8.56
C THR A 221 22.99 -0.88 -9.26
N ALA A 222 23.42 -1.83 -10.08
CA ALA A 222 24.75 -1.86 -10.70
C ALA A 222 25.09 -0.64 -11.59
N SER A 223 24.09 -0.07 -12.24
CA SER A 223 24.26 1.11 -13.09
C SER A 223 24.55 2.41 -12.30
N GLY A 224 24.26 2.45 -11.00
CA GLY A 224 24.30 3.65 -10.18
C GLY A 224 23.15 4.65 -10.43
N GLU A 225 22.20 4.31 -11.31
CA GLU A 225 21.05 5.17 -11.63
C GLU A 225 19.87 4.97 -10.67
N VAL A 226 19.86 3.88 -9.91
CA VAL A 226 18.80 3.52 -8.96
C VAL A 226 19.21 3.92 -7.54
N THR A 227 18.35 4.67 -6.88
CA THR A 227 18.57 5.11 -5.51
C THR A 227 17.87 4.17 -4.54
N PRO A 228 18.56 3.54 -3.57
CA PRO A 228 17.91 2.86 -2.47
C PRO A 228 16.95 3.80 -1.73
N ALA A 229 15.73 3.36 -1.46
CA ALA A 229 14.70 4.16 -0.84
C ALA A 229 14.04 3.42 0.33
N GLY A 230 13.89 4.12 1.45
CA GLY A 230 13.36 3.56 2.69
C GLY A 230 11.89 3.87 2.93
N LEU A 231 11.39 3.39 4.09
CA LEU A 231 9.98 3.52 4.48
C LEU A 231 9.53 4.99 4.59
N GLY A 232 10.41 5.91 5.02
CA GLY A 232 10.07 7.34 5.11
C GLY A 232 9.81 7.96 3.74
N CYS A 233 10.56 7.55 2.72
CA CYS A 233 10.34 7.92 1.33
C CYS A 233 9.02 7.29 0.82
N ARG A 234 8.81 5.98 1.05
CA ARG A 234 7.57 5.29 0.69
C ARG A 234 6.33 5.99 1.26
N ASP A 235 6.36 6.38 2.54
CA ASP A 235 5.23 7.06 3.19
C ASP A 235 4.96 8.44 2.60
N SER A 236 5.98 9.23 2.32
CA SER A 236 5.78 10.55 1.71
C SER A 236 5.24 10.47 0.27
N LEU A 237 5.68 9.48 -0.53
CA LEU A 237 5.22 9.25 -1.90
C LEU A 237 3.76 8.82 -1.94
N ARG A 238 3.39 7.78 -1.15
CA ARG A 238 2.01 7.28 -1.13
C ARG A 238 1.02 8.35 -0.66
N LEU A 239 1.41 9.16 0.36
CA LEU A 239 0.56 10.22 0.89
C LEU A 239 0.32 11.32 -0.15
N GLU A 240 1.33 11.70 -0.93
CA GLU A 240 1.16 12.65 -2.04
C GLU A 240 0.13 12.18 -3.06
N MET A 241 -0.01 10.86 -3.23
CA MET A 241 -1.01 10.25 -4.10
C MET A 241 -2.36 10.05 -3.40
N GLY A 242 -2.46 10.29 -2.10
CA GLY A 242 -3.66 10.03 -1.32
C GLY A 242 -3.98 8.53 -1.17
N MET A 243 -2.97 7.67 -1.31
CA MET A 243 -3.11 6.23 -1.08
C MET A 243 -3.16 5.94 0.41
N ALA A 244 -4.13 5.12 0.83
CA ALA A 244 -4.34 4.77 2.22
C ALA A 244 -3.21 3.91 2.79
N LEU A 245 -2.94 4.05 4.08
CA LEU A 245 -2.05 3.18 4.84
C LEU A 245 -2.86 2.55 5.97
N TYR A 246 -2.87 1.21 6.03
CA TYR A 246 -3.50 0.49 7.12
C TYR A 246 -2.84 0.82 8.48
N GLY A 247 -3.67 1.01 9.50
CA GLY A 247 -3.25 1.46 10.82
C GLY A 247 -3.12 2.99 10.96
N ASN A 248 -3.24 3.74 9.84
CA ASN A 248 -3.25 5.19 9.83
C ASN A 248 -4.56 5.75 9.24
N ASP A 249 -4.80 5.47 7.95
CA ASP A 249 -5.92 5.99 7.19
C ASP A 249 -7.12 5.03 7.15
N ILE A 250 -6.86 3.74 7.27
CA ILE A 250 -7.86 2.66 7.34
C ILE A 250 -7.51 1.69 8.45
N ASP A 251 -8.54 1.18 9.11
CA ASP A 251 -8.46 0.20 10.20
C ASP A 251 -9.82 -0.49 10.41
N ASP A 252 -9.96 -1.28 11.47
CA ASP A 252 -11.18 -2.01 11.83
C ASP A 252 -12.33 -1.12 12.33
N THR A 253 -12.19 0.20 12.31
CA THR A 253 -13.23 1.17 12.71
C THR A 253 -13.88 1.89 11.55
N VAL A 254 -13.36 1.73 10.32
CA VAL A 254 -13.83 2.45 9.14
C VAL A 254 -14.19 1.49 7.99
N THR A 255 -15.10 1.92 7.13
CA THR A 255 -15.52 1.17 5.95
C THR A 255 -14.83 1.69 4.68
N PRO A 256 -14.74 0.89 3.60
CA PRO A 256 -14.26 1.38 2.31
C PRO A 256 -15.07 2.55 1.74
N LEU A 257 -16.35 2.65 2.09
CA LEU A 257 -17.20 3.76 1.66
C LEU A 257 -16.82 5.08 2.35
N GLU A 258 -16.44 5.03 3.62
CA GLU A 258 -15.91 6.17 4.37
C GLU A 258 -14.50 6.57 3.89
N ALA A 259 -13.66 5.58 3.53
CA ALA A 259 -12.28 5.77 3.14
C ALA A 259 -12.06 6.24 1.69
N ASN A 260 -13.13 6.63 0.96
CA ASN A 260 -13.09 6.94 -0.48
C ASN A 260 -12.64 5.78 -1.38
N LEU A 261 -12.75 4.55 -0.89
CA LEU A 261 -12.41 3.32 -1.61
C LEU A 261 -13.65 2.58 -2.14
N ALA A 262 -14.78 3.29 -2.30
CA ALA A 262 -16.01 2.71 -2.85
C ALA A 262 -15.82 2.06 -4.24
N TRP A 263 -14.80 2.47 -5.00
CA TRP A 263 -14.50 1.95 -6.33
C TRP A 263 -14.00 0.49 -6.31
N ILE A 264 -13.42 0.02 -5.19
CA ILE A 264 -13.04 -1.41 -5.00
C ILE A 264 -14.19 -2.26 -4.45
N VAL A 265 -15.34 -1.68 -4.11
CA VAL A 265 -16.48 -2.41 -3.54
C VAL A 265 -17.47 -2.75 -4.65
N LYS A 266 -17.53 -4.01 -5.05
CA LYS A 266 -18.41 -4.48 -6.11
C LYS A 266 -19.63 -5.19 -5.53
N LEU A 267 -20.59 -4.41 -5.01
CA LEU A 267 -21.82 -4.94 -4.38
C LEU A 267 -22.65 -5.87 -5.29
N ALA A 268 -22.50 -5.75 -6.61
CA ALA A 268 -23.25 -6.55 -7.60
C ALA A 268 -22.60 -7.91 -7.91
N LYS A 269 -21.38 -8.20 -7.43
CA LYS A 269 -20.67 -9.47 -7.74
C LYS A 269 -21.23 -10.71 -7.02
N GLY A 270 -22.19 -10.52 -6.14
CA GLY A 270 -22.73 -11.56 -5.27
C GLY A 270 -22.37 -11.32 -3.81
N ASP A 271 -22.44 -12.37 -3.00
CA ASP A 271 -22.19 -12.31 -1.57
C ASP A 271 -20.67 -12.26 -1.26
N PHE A 272 -20.32 -11.47 -0.25
CA PHE A 272 -18.98 -11.41 0.32
C PHE A 272 -19.02 -10.91 1.76
N VAL A 273 -17.98 -11.16 2.53
CA VAL A 273 -17.88 -10.76 3.95
C VAL A 273 -18.06 -9.25 4.10
N GLY A 274 -19.00 -8.84 4.96
CA GLY A 274 -19.30 -7.41 5.22
C GLY A 274 -20.24 -6.75 4.20
N ARG A 275 -20.66 -7.45 3.12
CA ARG A 275 -21.50 -6.87 2.07
C ARG A 275 -22.80 -6.24 2.59
N GLU A 276 -23.52 -6.94 3.45
CA GLU A 276 -24.82 -6.44 3.96
C GLU A 276 -24.65 -5.14 4.75
N ALA A 277 -23.58 -5.03 5.54
CA ALA A 277 -23.28 -3.79 6.28
C ALA A 277 -23.01 -2.62 5.33
N LEU A 278 -22.28 -2.85 4.24
CA LEU A 278 -22.00 -1.81 3.23
C LEU A 278 -23.26 -1.41 2.45
N VAL A 279 -24.16 -2.36 2.14
CA VAL A 279 -25.45 -2.07 1.52
C VAL A 279 -26.27 -1.18 2.42
N ARG A 280 -26.43 -1.54 3.71
CA ARG A 280 -27.15 -0.71 4.70
C ARG A 280 -26.53 0.68 4.83
N GLN A 281 -25.21 0.79 4.93
CA GLN A 281 -24.53 2.08 5.03
C GLN A 281 -24.76 2.95 3.79
N LYS A 282 -24.73 2.35 2.60
CA LYS A 282 -25.01 3.08 1.36
C LYS A 282 -26.45 3.64 1.31
N GLU A 283 -27.43 2.89 1.81
CA GLU A 283 -28.84 3.28 1.88
C GLU A 283 -29.07 4.37 2.94
N GLN A 284 -28.41 4.28 4.10
CA GLN A 284 -28.55 5.23 5.22
C GLN A 284 -27.73 6.50 5.02
N GLY A 285 -26.78 6.50 4.08
CA GLY A 285 -25.81 7.58 3.87
C GLY A 285 -24.51 7.36 4.64
N ILE A 286 -23.42 7.91 4.10
CA ILE A 286 -22.07 7.79 4.66
C ILE A 286 -21.87 8.93 5.65
N PRO A 287 -21.67 8.65 6.96
CA PRO A 287 -21.65 9.67 8.01
C PRO A 287 -20.43 10.57 7.97
N ARG A 288 -19.27 10.01 7.57
CA ARG A 288 -17.96 10.68 7.51
C ARG A 288 -17.17 10.22 6.29
N LYS A 289 -16.19 11.00 5.89
CA LYS A 289 -15.31 10.68 4.76
C LYS A 289 -13.86 10.98 5.07
N LEU A 290 -12.97 10.14 4.62
CA LEU A 290 -11.55 10.44 4.55
C LEU A 290 -11.33 11.57 3.54
N VAL A 291 -10.67 12.64 3.96
CA VAL A 291 -10.36 13.79 3.11
C VAL A 291 -8.86 14.07 3.14
N GLY A 292 -8.35 14.62 2.04
CA GLY A 292 -7.05 15.26 2.01
C GLY A 292 -7.17 16.72 2.45
N PHE A 293 -6.17 17.23 3.14
CA PHE A 293 -6.08 18.65 3.51
C PHE A 293 -4.66 19.20 3.36
N THR A 294 -4.57 20.52 3.23
CA THR A 294 -3.30 21.27 3.30
C THR A 294 -3.40 22.34 4.37
N THR A 295 -2.27 22.72 5.00
CA THR A 295 -2.21 23.85 5.92
C THR A 295 -1.57 25.06 5.27
N SER A 296 -2.03 26.27 5.62
CA SER A 296 -1.47 27.54 5.13
C SER A 296 -0.15 27.92 5.81
N GLU A 297 0.08 27.42 7.02
CA GLU A 297 1.30 27.64 7.79
C GLU A 297 2.27 26.46 7.61
N ARG A 298 3.58 26.69 7.81
CA ARG A 298 4.60 25.62 7.88
C ARG A 298 4.49 24.84 9.20
N ALA A 299 3.29 24.33 9.48
CA ALA A 299 3.00 23.47 10.62
C ALA A 299 2.79 22.06 10.10
N PHE A 300 3.53 21.10 10.62
CA PHE A 300 3.56 19.73 10.10
C PHE A 300 2.52 18.87 10.82
N PRO A 301 1.40 18.51 10.17
CA PRO A 301 0.44 17.60 10.75
C PRO A 301 1.09 16.23 10.97
N ARG A 302 0.71 15.59 12.09
CA ARG A 302 1.18 14.23 12.44
C ARG A 302 -0.01 13.39 12.82
N HIS A 303 0.13 12.09 12.61
CA HIS A 303 -0.86 11.12 13.07
C HIS A 303 -1.27 11.39 14.51
N GLY A 304 -2.58 11.34 14.80
CA GLY A 304 -3.15 11.53 16.11
C GLY A 304 -3.36 12.99 16.56
N TYR A 305 -2.93 13.99 15.78
CA TYR A 305 -3.24 15.39 16.11
C TYR A 305 -4.75 15.65 16.00
N PRO A 306 -5.37 16.31 17.02
CA PRO A 306 -6.80 16.58 17.00
C PRO A 306 -7.22 17.47 15.82
N VAL A 307 -8.37 17.13 15.25
CA VAL A 307 -9.04 17.90 14.19
C VAL A 307 -10.29 18.57 14.75
N VAL A 308 -10.51 19.82 14.37
CA VAL A 308 -11.64 20.64 14.81
C VAL A 308 -12.36 21.19 13.59
N CYS A 309 -13.71 21.07 13.58
CA CYS A 309 -14.59 21.72 12.61
C CYS A 309 -15.59 22.59 13.35
N ASP A 310 -15.77 23.85 12.93
CA ASP A 310 -16.70 24.81 13.53
C ASP A 310 -16.54 24.96 15.07
N GLY A 311 -15.29 24.79 15.56
CA GLY A 311 -14.98 24.85 17.00
C GLY A 311 -15.17 23.54 17.76
N GLU A 312 -15.72 22.50 17.14
CA GLU A 312 -15.99 21.21 17.78
C GLU A 312 -14.97 20.13 17.37
N PRO A 313 -14.58 19.24 18.31
CA PRO A 313 -13.74 18.09 17.99
C PRO A 313 -14.37 17.21 16.91
N SER A 314 -13.62 16.91 15.85
CA SER A 314 -14.15 16.20 14.67
C SER A 314 -13.33 14.97 14.28
N GLY A 315 -12.35 14.57 15.07
CA GLY A 315 -11.49 13.42 14.82
C GLY A 315 -10.01 13.72 15.01
N VAL A 316 -9.18 12.96 14.31
CA VAL A 316 -7.72 13.11 14.37
C VAL A 316 -7.11 13.05 12.96
N VAL A 317 -5.92 13.58 12.83
CA VAL A 317 -5.09 13.41 11.62
C VAL A 317 -4.72 11.93 11.48
N CYS A 318 -5.06 11.33 10.36
CA CYS A 318 -4.70 9.96 10.01
C CYS A 318 -3.24 9.86 9.54
N SER A 319 -2.90 10.59 8.48
CA SER A 319 -1.55 10.71 7.96
C SER A 319 -1.19 12.16 7.74
N GLY A 320 0.10 12.51 7.86
CA GLY A 320 0.51 13.89 7.64
C GLY A 320 2.02 14.06 7.54
N THR A 321 2.46 14.88 6.58
CA THR A 321 3.86 15.17 6.33
C THR A 321 4.04 16.53 5.64
N LEU A 322 5.30 16.99 5.55
CA LEU A 322 5.68 17.98 4.55
C LEU A 322 5.91 17.26 3.22
N SER A 323 5.13 17.57 2.19
CA SER A 323 5.33 17.01 0.85
C SER A 323 6.68 17.44 0.28
N PRO A 324 7.59 16.50 -0.04
CA PRO A 324 8.87 16.87 -0.65
C PRO A 324 8.73 17.40 -2.08
N SER A 325 7.69 16.96 -2.82
CA SER A 325 7.44 17.44 -4.20
C SER A 325 6.82 18.82 -4.23
N LEU A 326 5.88 19.12 -3.32
CA LEU A 326 5.08 20.34 -3.34
C LEU A 326 5.61 21.42 -2.37
N ASN A 327 6.45 21.01 -1.40
CA ASN A 327 6.94 21.85 -0.30
C ASN A 327 5.81 22.51 0.51
N VAL A 328 4.69 21.82 0.65
CA VAL A 328 3.54 22.22 1.49
C VAL A 328 3.19 21.09 2.46
N PRO A 329 2.70 21.40 3.67
CA PRO A 329 2.18 20.38 4.56
C PRO A 329 0.89 19.79 4.00
N ILE A 330 0.81 18.46 3.96
CA ILE A 330 -0.35 17.70 3.51
C ILE A 330 -0.75 16.68 4.56
N GLY A 331 -2.00 16.30 4.59
CA GLY A 331 -2.46 15.23 5.48
C GLY A 331 -3.84 14.74 5.10
N THR A 332 -4.26 13.69 5.81
CA THR A 332 -5.58 13.06 5.71
C THR A 332 -6.25 13.04 7.07
N CYS A 333 -7.56 13.12 7.09
CA CYS A 333 -8.39 12.93 8.29
C CYS A 333 -9.81 12.54 7.90
N TYR A 334 -10.56 11.95 8.83
CA TYR A 334 -12.00 11.76 8.65
C TYR A 334 -12.76 13.00 9.11
N LEU A 335 -13.70 13.46 8.29
CA LEU A 335 -14.61 14.54 8.62
C LEU A 335 -16.06 14.10 8.43
N PRO A 336 -17.01 14.64 9.21
CA PRO A 336 -18.43 14.52 8.90
C PRO A 336 -18.68 14.89 7.45
N THR A 337 -19.53 14.15 6.75
CA THR A 337 -19.77 14.33 5.30
C THR A 337 -20.15 15.77 4.92
N ALA A 338 -20.79 16.50 5.82
CA ALA A 338 -21.13 17.91 5.62
C ALA A 338 -19.90 18.82 5.44
N HIS A 339 -18.78 18.49 6.09
CA HIS A 339 -17.52 19.24 6.07
C HIS A 339 -16.47 18.66 5.11
N ALA A 340 -16.78 17.57 4.39
CA ALA A 340 -15.82 16.83 3.57
C ALA A 340 -15.67 17.37 2.12
N LYS A 341 -16.19 18.54 1.82
CA LYS A 341 -16.11 19.12 0.47
C LYS A 341 -14.78 19.88 0.30
N PRO A 342 -14.10 19.76 -0.87
CA PRO A 342 -12.96 20.62 -1.18
C PRO A 342 -13.30 22.11 -1.00
N GLY A 343 -12.39 22.86 -0.36
CA GLY A 343 -12.57 24.24 0.05
C GLY A 343 -13.14 24.41 1.47
N SER A 344 -13.64 23.35 2.12
CA SER A 344 -14.05 23.43 3.52
C SER A 344 -12.85 23.67 4.43
N GLN A 345 -13.05 24.51 5.46
CA GLN A 345 -12.01 24.84 6.44
C GLN A 345 -12.11 23.90 7.64
N LEU A 346 -10.95 23.57 8.21
CA LEU A 346 -10.82 22.82 9.46
C LEU A 346 -9.63 23.36 10.26
N GLY A 347 -9.59 23.05 11.55
CA GLY A 347 -8.47 23.35 12.42
C GLY A 347 -7.69 22.06 12.77
N ILE A 348 -6.39 22.14 12.82
CA ILE A 348 -5.54 21.06 13.35
C ILE A 348 -4.89 21.59 14.64
N ASP A 349 -5.12 20.90 15.76
CA ASP A 349 -4.43 21.24 17.01
C ASP A 349 -3.01 20.70 16.99
N ILE A 350 -2.06 21.58 16.79
CA ILE A 350 -0.64 21.27 16.83
C ILE A 350 -0.06 21.80 18.13
N ARG A 351 0.00 20.94 19.14
CA ARG A 351 0.58 21.24 20.46
C ARG A 351 -0.08 22.45 21.14
N GLY A 352 -1.42 22.51 21.11
CA GLY A 352 -2.22 23.57 21.72
C GLY A 352 -2.42 24.82 20.85
N LYS A 353 -1.89 24.84 19.63
CA LYS A 353 -2.16 25.88 18.64
C LYS A 353 -3.06 25.32 17.53
N ILE A 354 -4.22 25.91 17.31
CA ILE A 354 -5.07 25.59 16.18
C ILE A 354 -4.49 26.22 14.91
N VAL A 355 -4.10 25.37 13.95
CA VAL A 355 -3.62 25.74 12.63
C VAL A 355 -4.74 25.54 11.63
N THR A 356 -5.05 26.57 10.84
CA THR A 356 -6.06 26.47 9.79
C THR A 356 -5.58 25.57 8.66
N ALA A 357 -6.46 24.66 8.25
CA ALA A 357 -6.27 23.78 7.11
C ALA A 357 -7.49 23.85 6.19
N GLU A 358 -7.30 23.48 4.93
CA GLU A 358 -8.34 23.44 3.91
C GLU A 358 -8.42 22.04 3.30
N VAL A 359 -9.64 21.53 3.16
CA VAL A 359 -9.91 20.28 2.44
C VAL A 359 -9.57 20.45 0.97
N VAL A 360 -8.75 19.54 0.42
CA VAL A 360 -8.36 19.55 -0.98
C VAL A 360 -8.68 18.22 -1.67
N LYS A 361 -8.75 18.24 -2.99
CA LYS A 361 -8.85 16.99 -3.77
C LYS A 361 -7.53 16.24 -3.76
N THR A 362 -7.59 14.94 -3.57
CA THR A 362 -6.48 14.01 -3.82
C THR A 362 -6.53 13.47 -5.25
N PRO A 363 -5.40 13.08 -5.86
CA PRO A 363 -4.05 13.13 -5.29
C PRO A 363 -3.58 14.58 -5.10
N PHE A 364 -2.70 14.80 -4.10
CA PHE A 364 -2.06 16.10 -3.88
C PHE A 364 -1.06 16.39 -5.02
N TYR A 365 -0.22 15.41 -5.35
CA TYR A 365 0.71 15.46 -6.48
C TYR A 365 0.04 14.92 -7.74
N LYS A 366 0.09 15.71 -8.83
CA LYS A 366 -0.69 15.42 -10.06
C LYS A 366 0.17 15.06 -11.27
N ASN A 367 1.48 14.99 -11.10
CA ASN A 367 2.41 14.78 -12.20
C ASN A 367 3.08 13.41 -12.16
N GLY A 368 2.46 12.43 -11.52
CA GLY A 368 2.95 11.06 -11.47
C GLY A 368 2.98 10.43 -12.87
N SER A 369 3.98 9.62 -13.15
CA SER A 369 4.22 9.06 -14.49
C SER A 369 3.30 7.90 -14.86
N HIS A 370 2.57 7.33 -13.90
CA HIS A 370 1.60 6.26 -14.16
C HIS A 370 0.17 6.79 -14.43
N LEU A 371 -0.07 8.08 -14.26
CA LEU A 371 -1.37 8.74 -14.46
C LEU A 371 -1.64 9.02 -15.94
#